data_dd9c5f4ec640c14c850533160e2c938b
#
_entry.id   dd9c5f4ec640c14c850533160e2c938b
#
_cell.length_a   1.000
_cell.length_b   1.000
_cell.length_c   1.000
_cell.angle_alpha   90.00
_cell.angle_beta   90.00
_cell.angle_gamma   90.00
#
_symmetry.space_group_name_H-M   'P 1'
#
loop_
_entity.id
_entity.type
_entity.pdbx_description
1 polymer ?
#
loop_
_entity_poly.entity_id
_entity_poly.type
_entity_poly.pdbx_seq_one_letter_code
_entity_poly.pdbx_strand_id
1 'polypeptide(L)'
;MLDLTLMRGFMFVWSGITLTARMIYARRARVRKARSGAEKTAPAPMAILAMGAWCAIIGLFIIMPEQVMSQVLRSPVLWIGQTAGIIGLVFGFWLLVRSHQALGDFYDIKLFVKDAHRVIDVGPYSYVRHPMYTTYFILIVSTGLLLPHYIFSVILLMAVVGFRRMARKEEQMLCQALGVPYRAYMKRAGMFLPKW
;
A
#
# COMPACT_ATOMS: atom_id res chain seq x y z
N MET A 1 12.80 -9.45 -24.58
CA MET A 1 13.16 -9.91 -23.23
C MET A 1 13.72 -8.71 -22.49
N LEU A 2 13.10 -8.27 -21.40
CA LEU A 2 13.67 -7.18 -20.61
C LEU A 2 14.97 -7.70 -19.99
N ASP A 3 16.06 -6.99 -20.24
CA ASP A 3 17.35 -7.28 -19.64
C ASP A 3 17.26 -7.14 -18.12
N LEU A 4 17.89 -8.03 -17.37
CA LEU A 4 17.91 -8.04 -15.93
C LEU A 4 18.39 -6.70 -15.36
N THR A 5 19.36 -6.09 -16.02
CA THR A 5 19.90 -4.77 -15.66
C THR A 5 18.84 -3.68 -15.81
N LEU A 6 18.06 -3.71 -16.89
CA LEU A 6 16.95 -2.78 -17.10
C LEU A 6 15.85 -2.98 -16.05
N MET A 7 15.53 -4.23 -15.70
CA MET A 7 14.55 -4.52 -14.62
C MET A 7 15.05 -4.03 -13.27
N ARG A 8 16.31 -4.23 -12.93
CA ARG A 8 16.91 -3.71 -11.68
C ARG A 8 16.86 -2.19 -11.65
N GLY A 9 17.23 -1.53 -12.74
CA GLY A 9 17.14 -0.08 -12.88
C GLY A 9 15.70 0.43 -12.73
N PHE A 10 14.76 -0.21 -13.42
CA PHE A 10 13.33 0.12 -13.30
C PHE A 10 12.82 0.00 -11.86
N MET A 11 13.08 -1.12 -11.21
CA MET A 11 12.64 -1.35 -9.82
C MET A 11 13.27 -0.37 -8.84
N PHE A 12 14.54 0.01 -9.04
CA PHE A 12 15.22 1.01 -8.23
C PHE A 12 14.56 2.39 -8.38
N VAL A 13 14.35 2.84 -9.62
CA VAL A 13 13.70 4.13 -9.92
C VAL A 13 12.27 4.15 -9.39
N TRP A 14 11.50 3.08 -9.65
CA TRP A 14 10.12 2.95 -9.20
C TRP A 14 10.00 3.04 -7.67
N SER A 15 10.92 2.39 -6.98
CA SER A 15 10.99 2.43 -5.51
C SER A 15 11.31 3.81 -4.99
N GLY A 16 12.25 4.49 -5.64
CA GLY A 16 12.57 5.89 -5.32
C GLY A 16 11.34 6.80 -5.46
N ILE A 17 10.59 6.66 -6.56
CA ILE A 17 9.35 7.43 -6.80
C ILE A 17 8.31 7.14 -5.70
N THR A 18 8.08 5.87 -5.39
CA THR A 18 7.08 5.46 -4.39
C THR A 18 7.45 5.94 -2.99
N LEU A 19 8.73 5.80 -2.60
CA LEU A 19 9.24 6.29 -1.31
C LEU A 19 9.15 7.81 -1.22
N THR A 20 9.53 8.52 -2.28
CA THR A 20 9.47 9.99 -2.32
C THR A 20 8.02 10.48 -2.19
N ALA A 21 7.10 9.89 -2.93
CA ALA A 21 5.68 10.22 -2.81
C ALA A 21 5.18 10.03 -1.37
N ARG A 22 5.50 8.92 -0.73
CA ARG A 22 5.14 8.66 0.68
C ARG A 22 5.78 9.67 1.64
N MET A 23 7.05 10.02 1.44
CA MET A 23 7.71 11.02 2.27
C MET A 23 7.06 12.40 2.15
N ILE A 24 6.66 12.80 0.95
CA ILE A 24 5.93 14.05 0.71
C ILE A 24 4.60 14.05 1.49
N TYR A 25 3.79 12.99 1.38
CA TYR A 25 2.53 12.90 2.11
C TYR A 25 2.74 12.84 3.63
N ALA A 26 3.73 12.09 4.10
CA ALA A 26 4.07 12.02 5.52
C ALA A 26 4.57 13.38 6.06
N ARG A 27 5.37 14.12 5.28
CA ARG A 27 5.79 15.49 5.64
C ARG A 27 4.62 16.45 5.70
N ARG A 28 3.74 16.43 4.69
CA ARG A 28 2.53 17.27 4.68
C ARG A 28 1.64 16.99 5.90
N ALA A 29 1.44 15.73 6.25
CA ALA A 29 0.68 15.35 7.43
C ALA A 29 1.33 15.88 8.72
N ARG A 30 2.68 15.77 8.87
CA ARG A 30 3.41 16.31 10.04
C ARG A 30 3.31 17.82 10.16
N VAL A 31 3.47 18.55 9.06
CA VAL A 31 3.38 20.02 9.06
C VAL A 31 1.99 20.49 9.46
N ARG A 32 0.94 19.85 8.95
CA ARG A 32 -0.45 20.14 9.32
C ARG A 32 -0.70 19.89 10.79
N LYS A 33 -0.18 18.78 11.30
CA LYS A 33 -0.28 18.41 12.72
C LYS A 33 0.41 19.42 13.63
N ALA A 34 1.59 19.89 13.26
CA ALA A 34 2.30 20.94 14.00
C ALA A 34 1.48 22.23 14.08
N ARG A 35 0.73 22.57 13.02
CA ARG A 35 -0.16 23.75 12.99
C ARG A 35 -1.42 23.60 13.83
N SER A 36 -1.90 22.36 14.05
CA SER A 36 -3.11 22.09 14.84
C SER A 36 -2.86 21.90 16.33
N GLY A 37 -1.62 22.09 16.82
CA GLY A 37 -1.27 21.91 18.24
C GLY A 37 -1.38 20.47 18.76
N ALA A 38 -1.60 19.51 17.89
CA ALA A 38 -1.78 18.12 18.28
C ALA A 38 -0.45 17.47 18.70
N GLU A 39 -0.48 16.69 19.77
CA GLU A 39 0.67 16.03 20.38
C GLU A 39 1.53 15.24 19.40
N LYS A 40 2.86 15.30 19.55
CA LYS A 40 3.83 14.55 18.74
C LYS A 40 3.63 13.06 18.96
N THR A 41 3.03 12.37 18.00
CA THR A 41 2.85 10.92 18.04
C THR A 41 3.85 10.23 17.14
N ALA A 42 4.40 9.10 17.61
CA ALA A 42 5.31 8.27 16.81
C ALA A 42 4.61 7.76 15.53
N PRO A 43 5.33 7.59 14.41
CA PRO A 43 4.75 7.02 13.19
C PRO A 43 4.17 5.64 13.49
N ALA A 44 3.06 5.29 12.83
CA ALA A 44 2.44 3.98 13.00
C ALA A 44 3.46 2.88 12.69
N PRO A 45 3.66 1.91 13.59
CA PRO A 45 4.68 0.87 13.44
C PRO A 45 4.53 0.11 12.11
N MET A 46 3.31 0.02 11.59
CA MET A 46 3.03 -0.63 10.30
C MET A 46 3.51 0.15 9.08
N ALA A 47 3.50 1.48 9.12
CA ALA A 47 4.08 2.27 8.02
C ALA A 47 5.59 2.05 7.92
N ILE A 48 6.25 1.89 9.06
CA ILE A 48 7.68 1.56 9.15
C ILE A 48 7.92 0.13 8.68
N LEU A 49 7.11 -0.82 9.14
CA LEU A 49 7.21 -2.23 8.74
C LEU A 49 6.95 -2.42 7.24
N ALA A 50 5.91 -1.79 6.69
CA ALA A 50 5.62 -1.86 5.26
C ALA A 50 6.75 -1.24 4.42
N MET A 51 7.33 -0.14 4.88
CA MET A 51 8.47 0.50 4.23
C MET A 51 9.73 -0.35 4.34
N GLY A 52 10.01 -0.90 5.53
CA GLY A 52 11.13 -1.80 5.76
C GLY A 52 11.02 -3.07 4.91
N ALA A 53 9.85 -3.69 4.85
CA ALA A 53 9.60 -4.85 4.00
C ALA A 53 9.80 -4.52 2.52
N TRP A 54 9.32 -3.37 2.06
CA TRP A 54 9.52 -2.92 0.68
C TRP A 54 11.01 -2.70 0.36
N CYS A 55 11.75 -2.03 1.24
CA CYS A 55 13.19 -1.82 1.07
C CYS A 55 13.96 -3.16 1.10
N ALA A 56 13.56 -4.10 1.96
CA ALA A 56 14.16 -5.42 2.02
C ALA A 56 13.90 -6.23 0.73
N ILE A 57 12.70 -6.18 0.18
CA ILE A 57 12.36 -6.82 -1.11
C ILE A 57 13.24 -6.30 -2.23
N ILE A 58 13.42 -4.97 -2.31
CA ILE A 58 14.26 -4.36 -3.34
C ILE A 58 15.73 -4.70 -3.12
N GLY A 59 16.20 -4.64 -1.87
CA GLY A 59 17.56 -5.03 -1.52
C GLY A 59 17.86 -6.47 -1.91
N LEU A 60 16.98 -7.40 -1.60
CA LEU A 60 17.08 -8.81 -2.00
C LEU A 60 17.13 -8.94 -3.53
N PHE A 61 16.31 -8.19 -4.26
CA PHE A 61 16.31 -8.23 -5.72
C PHE A 61 17.61 -7.71 -6.33
N ILE A 62 18.19 -6.65 -5.77
CA ILE A 62 19.47 -6.08 -6.24
C ILE A 62 20.63 -7.06 -5.99
N ILE A 63 20.60 -7.77 -4.86
CA ILE A 63 21.69 -8.67 -4.43
C ILE A 63 21.54 -10.09 -5.04
N MET A 64 20.34 -10.46 -5.53
CA MET A 64 20.06 -11.81 -6.02
C MET A 64 20.98 -12.17 -7.21
N PRO A 65 21.65 -13.36 -7.17
CA PRO A 65 22.56 -13.78 -8.23
C PRO A 65 21.86 -13.86 -9.60
N GLU A 66 22.56 -13.47 -10.65
CA GLU A 66 22.03 -13.49 -12.03
C GLU A 66 21.60 -14.89 -12.47
N GLN A 67 22.29 -15.92 -12.00
CA GLN A 67 21.99 -17.31 -12.33
C GLN A 67 20.60 -17.73 -11.84
N VAL A 68 20.21 -17.30 -10.64
CA VAL A 68 18.87 -17.58 -10.08
C VAL A 68 17.81 -16.82 -10.87
N MET A 69 18.09 -15.59 -11.20
CA MET A 69 17.16 -14.74 -11.93
C MET A 69 16.98 -15.14 -13.38
N SER A 70 18.07 -15.55 -14.07
CA SER A 70 18.02 -15.96 -15.49
C SER A 70 17.20 -17.24 -15.69
N GLN A 71 17.22 -18.18 -14.75
CA GLN A 71 16.38 -19.38 -14.81
C GLN A 71 14.89 -19.05 -14.72
N VAL A 72 14.54 -18.05 -13.90
CA VAL A 72 13.17 -17.59 -13.71
C VAL A 72 12.66 -16.82 -14.93
N LEU A 73 13.51 -16.07 -15.63
CA LEU A 73 13.11 -15.15 -16.71
C LEU A 73 13.00 -15.78 -18.11
N ARG A 74 13.27 -17.09 -18.28
CA ARG A 74 13.31 -17.75 -19.61
C ARG A 74 11.98 -18.31 -20.12
N SER A 75 10.90 -18.26 -19.36
CA SER A 75 9.60 -18.80 -19.79
C SER A 75 8.79 -17.79 -20.60
N PRO A 76 8.21 -18.16 -21.78
CA PRO A 76 7.36 -17.26 -22.58
C PRO A 76 6.09 -16.83 -21.85
N VAL A 77 5.58 -17.62 -20.89
CA VAL A 77 4.44 -17.26 -20.04
C VAL A 77 4.74 -16.05 -19.15
N LEU A 78 6.03 -15.78 -18.89
CA LEU A 78 6.46 -14.63 -18.08
C LEU A 78 6.19 -13.28 -18.72
N TRP A 79 6.10 -13.17 -20.02
CA TRP A 79 5.82 -11.89 -20.68
C TRP A 79 4.45 -11.35 -20.30
N ILE A 80 3.44 -12.21 -20.24
CA ILE A 80 2.09 -11.82 -19.82
C ILE A 80 2.14 -11.40 -18.34
N GLY A 81 2.82 -12.17 -17.50
CA GLY A 81 3.00 -11.85 -16.08
C GLY A 81 3.74 -10.53 -15.88
N GLN A 82 4.83 -10.30 -16.60
CA GLN A 82 5.61 -9.07 -16.51
C GLN A 82 4.81 -7.85 -16.96
N THR A 83 4.09 -7.95 -18.09
CA THR A 83 3.23 -6.86 -18.56
C THR A 83 2.13 -6.55 -17.56
N ALA A 84 1.45 -7.59 -17.03
CA ALA A 84 0.44 -7.43 -15.98
C ALA A 84 1.05 -6.83 -14.71
N GLY A 85 2.27 -7.21 -14.34
CA GLY A 85 3.01 -6.65 -13.22
C GLY A 85 3.29 -5.16 -13.38
N ILE A 86 3.75 -4.71 -14.55
CA ILE A 86 3.97 -3.28 -14.83
C ILE A 86 2.66 -2.50 -14.75
N ILE A 87 1.61 -2.98 -15.39
CA ILE A 87 0.28 -2.36 -15.34
C ILE A 87 -0.21 -2.26 -13.88
N GLY A 88 -0.05 -3.34 -13.12
CA GLY A 88 -0.45 -3.37 -11.72
C GLY A 88 0.36 -2.41 -10.83
N LEU A 89 1.66 -2.22 -11.09
CA LEU A 89 2.47 -1.21 -10.38
C LEU A 89 1.96 0.20 -10.66
N VAL A 90 1.72 0.53 -11.94
CA VAL A 90 1.21 1.85 -12.33
C VAL A 90 -0.16 2.10 -11.72
N PHE A 91 -1.07 1.13 -11.79
CA PHE A 91 -2.40 1.21 -11.20
C PHE A 91 -2.33 1.32 -9.66
N GLY A 92 -1.50 0.51 -9.01
CA GLY A 92 -1.29 0.57 -7.57
C GLY A 92 -0.77 1.93 -7.11
N PHE A 93 0.18 2.51 -7.86
CA PHE A 93 0.67 3.86 -7.56
C PHE A 93 -0.42 4.93 -7.75
N TRP A 94 -1.17 4.86 -8.82
CA TRP A 94 -2.31 5.75 -9.05
C TRP A 94 -3.32 5.64 -7.90
N LEU A 95 -3.68 4.42 -7.51
CA LEU A 95 -4.60 4.18 -6.39
C LEU A 95 -4.05 4.72 -5.07
N LEU A 96 -2.73 4.60 -4.83
CA LEU A 96 -2.06 5.18 -3.66
C LEU A 96 -2.25 6.70 -3.61
N VAL A 97 -1.97 7.37 -4.72
CA VAL A 97 -2.10 8.83 -4.82
C VAL A 97 -3.56 9.26 -4.62
N ARG A 98 -4.51 8.60 -5.30
CA ARG A 98 -5.95 8.87 -5.16
C ARG A 98 -6.45 8.64 -3.73
N SER A 99 -5.96 7.60 -3.06
CA SER A 99 -6.31 7.31 -1.66
C SER A 99 -5.81 8.41 -0.71
N HIS A 100 -4.57 8.88 -0.90
CA HIS A 100 -4.04 9.99 -0.11
C HIS A 100 -4.78 11.31 -0.38
N GLN A 101 -5.14 11.59 -1.63
CA GLN A 101 -5.90 12.78 -1.99
C GLN A 101 -7.30 12.77 -1.37
N ALA A 102 -7.98 11.61 -1.37
CA ALA A 102 -9.32 11.46 -0.80
C ALA A 102 -9.33 11.62 0.73
N LEU A 103 -8.28 11.15 1.41
CA LEU A 103 -8.12 11.37 2.85
C LEU A 103 -7.82 12.83 3.19
N GLY A 104 -7.10 13.55 2.31
CA GLY A 104 -6.78 14.97 2.51
C GLY A 104 -6.24 15.27 3.91
N ASP A 105 -6.96 16.14 4.63
CA ASP A 105 -6.59 16.57 5.99
C ASP A 105 -6.87 15.53 7.07
N PHE A 106 -7.63 14.49 6.75
CA PHE A 106 -7.92 13.38 7.66
C PHE A 106 -6.87 12.26 7.60
N TYR A 107 -5.88 12.37 6.71
CA TYR A 107 -4.74 11.47 6.74
C TYR A 107 -3.94 11.72 8.01
N ASP A 108 -4.25 10.96 9.04
CA ASP A 108 -3.42 10.90 10.25
C ASP A 108 -2.92 9.46 10.43
N ILE A 109 -1.66 9.36 10.84
CA ILE A 109 -0.98 8.09 11.10
C ILE A 109 -1.54 7.42 12.36
N LYS A 110 -2.32 8.14 13.15
CA LYS A 110 -3.07 7.63 14.31
C LYS A 110 -4.53 8.01 14.21
N LEU A 111 -5.36 7.04 14.51
CA LEU A 111 -6.79 7.19 14.74
C LEU A 111 -7.04 8.08 15.96
N PHE A 112 -6.92 9.39 15.77
CA PHE A 112 -7.47 10.36 16.69
C PHE A 112 -8.82 10.82 16.15
N VAL A 113 -9.87 10.50 16.87
CA VAL A 113 -11.19 11.07 16.63
C VAL A 113 -11.14 12.52 17.10
N LYS A 114 -11.14 13.45 16.15
CA LYS A 114 -11.38 14.87 16.44
C LYS A 114 -12.88 15.10 16.52
N ASP A 115 -13.32 16.10 17.26
CA ASP A 115 -14.74 16.45 17.45
C ASP A 115 -15.53 16.71 16.14
N ALA A 116 -14.88 16.75 14.97
CA ALA A 116 -15.47 16.90 13.63
C ALA A 116 -15.24 15.68 12.73
N HIS A 117 -15.01 14.48 13.30
CA HIS A 117 -14.75 13.29 12.47
C HIS A 117 -16.02 12.87 11.73
N ARG A 118 -15.93 12.85 10.41
CA ARG A 118 -16.95 12.30 9.51
C ARG A 118 -16.41 11.08 8.80
N VAL A 119 -17.30 10.20 8.39
CA VAL A 119 -16.95 9.08 7.51
C VAL A 119 -16.47 9.64 6.18
N ILE A 120 -15.28 9.21 5.75
CA ILE A 120 -14.75 9.55 4.42
C ILE A 120 -15.14 8.41 3.50
N ASP A 121 -16.05 8.70 2.57
CA ASP A 121 -16.62 7.75 1.61
C ASP A 121 -16.54 8.26 0.17
N VAL A 122 -15.50 9.08 -0.12
CA VAL A 122 -15.25 9.66 -1.45
C VAL A 122 -14.06 9.01 -2.16
N GLY A 123 -14.04 9.07 -3.49
CA GLY A 123 -12.98 8.50 -4.31
C GLY A 123 -12.84 6.98 -4.07
N PRO A 124 -11.62 6.44 -3.88
CA PRO A 124 -11.44 5.00 -3.62
C PRO A 124 -12.17 4.49 -2.37
N TYR A 125 -12.43 5.37 -1.39
CA TYR A 125 -13.15 5.03 -0.16
C TYR A 125 -14.64 4.79 -0.39
N SER A 126 -15.22 5.23 -1.51
CA SER A 126 -16.60 4.88 -1.85
C SER A 126 -16.80 3.39 -2.15
N TYR A 127 -15.75 2.70 -2.58
CA TYR A 127 -15.78 1.29 -2.97
C TYR A 127 -15.22 0.36 -1.90
N VAL A 128 -14.10 0.76 -1.29
CA VAL A 128 -13.40 -0.04 -0.29
C VAL A 128 -13.02 0.81 0.91
N ARG A 129 -13.10 0.23 2.11
CA ARG A 129 -12.82 0.95 3.35
C ARG A 129 -11.33 1.18 3.61
N HIS A 130 -10.48 0.29 3.06
CA HIS A 130 -9.03 0.34 3.26
C HIS A 130 -8.28 0.34 1.92
N PRO A 131 -8.47 1.35 1.05
CA PRO A 131 -7.88 1.38 -0.28
C PRO A 131 -6.35 1.46 -0.23
N MET A 132 -5.76 2.00 0.83
CA MET A 132 -4.31 1.99 1.01
C MET A 132 -3.76 0.57 1.22
N TYR A 133 -4.45 -0.28 1.97
CA TYR A 133 -4.05 -1.69 2.10
C TYR A 133 -4.26 -2.46 0.80
N THR A 134 -5.35 -2.17 0.09
CA THR A 134 -5.57 -2.70 -1.27
C THR A 134 -4.43 -2.33 -2.21
N THR A 135 -3.95 -1.09 -2.14
CA THR A 135 -2.78 -0.65 -2.89
C THR A 135 -1.55 -1.52 -2.60
N TYR A 136 -1.26 -1.77 -1.32
CA TYR A 136 -0.10 -2.61 -0.96
C TYR A 136 -0.24 -4.04 -1.47
N PHE A 137 -1.44 -4.62 -1.45
CA PHE A 137 -1.67 -5.94 -2.06
C PHE A 137 -1.38 -5.92 -3.55
N ILE A 138 -1.87 -4.92 -4.28
CA ILE A 138 -1.62 -4.77 -5.71
C ILE A 138 -0.12 -4.65 -5.97
N LEU A 139 0.61 -3.82 -5.22
CA LEU A 139 2.04 -3.64 -5.39
C LEU A 139 2.84 -4.93 -5.12
N ILE A 140 2.48 -5.70 -4.07
CA ILE A 140 3.14 -6.97 -3.75
C ILE A 140 2.89 -8.00 -4.86
N VAL A 141 1.63 -8.16 -5.31
CA VAL A 141 1.27 -9.07 -6.40
C VAL A 141 1.97 -8.69 -7.69
N SER A 142 1.94 -7.39 -8.04
CA SER A 142 2.58 -6.88 -9.25
C SER A 142 4.08 -7.10 -9.26
N THR A 143 4.74 -6.90 -8.10
CA THR A 143 6.17 -7.19 -7.95
C THR A 143 6.44 -8.69 -8.08
N GLY A 144 5.59 -9.54 -7.51
CA GLY A 144 5.70 -11.00 -7.67
C GLY A 144 5.48 -11.48 -9.11
N LEU A 145 4.67 -10.79 -9.90
CA LEU A 145 4.48 -11.07 -11.33
C LEU A 145 5.70 -10.65 -12.17
N LEU A 146 6.35 -9.54 -11.79
CA LEU A 146 7.59 -9.10 -12.42
C LEU A 146 8.77 -10.00 -12.08
N LEU A 147 8.79 -10.49 -10.85
CA LEU A 147 9.84 -11.28 -10.25
C LEU A 147 9.23 -12.54 -9.64
N PRO A 148 8.88 -13.54 -10.46
CA PRO A 148 8.20 -14.73 -9.98
C PRO A 148 9.13 -15.57 -9.10
N HIS A 149 9.11 -15.30 -7.82
CA HIS A 149 9.84 -16.03 -6.79
C HIS A 149 8.90 -16.32 -5.63
N TYR A 150 8.97 -17.53 -5.07
CA TYR A 150 8.06 -17.98 -4.00
C TYR A 150 8.04 -17.04 -2.77
N ILE A 151 9.12 -16.30 -2.53
CA ILE A 151 9.19 -15.36 -1.39
C ILE A 151 8.08 -14.30 -1.46
N PHE A 152 7.67 -13.86 -2.67
CA PHE A 152 6.58 -12.91 -2.82
C PHE A 152 5.23 -13.49 -2.40
N SER A 153 5.02 -14.80 -2.63
CA SER A 153 3.82 -15.49 -2.15
C SER A 153 3.79 -15.56 -0.62
N VAL A 154 4.93 -15.80 0.01
CA VAL A 154 5.05 -15.78 1.48
C VAL A 154 4.79 -14.37 2.02
N ILE A 155 5.40 -13.34 1.42
CA ILE A 155 5.20 -11.96 1.82
C ILE A 155 3.72 -11.55 1.63
N LEU A 156 3.09 -11.95 0.53
CA LEU A 156 1.67 -11.67 0.27
C LEU A 156 0.79 -12.31 1.35
N LEU A 157 1.04 -13.56 1.70
CA LEU A 157 0.30 -14.26 2.75
C LEU A 157 0.44 -13.54 4.11
N MET A 158 1.66 -13.15 4.47
CA MET A 158 1.92 -12.38 5.69
C MET A 158 1.21 -11.01 5.65
N ALA A 159 1.25 -10.34 4.52
CA ALA A 159 0.57 -9.06 4.32
C ALA A 159 -0.95 -9.18 4.45
N VAL A 160 -1.56 -10.22 3.86
CA VAL A 160 -3.01 -10.48 3.99
C VAL A 160 -3.40 -10.63 5.46
N VAL A 161 -2.68 -11.46 6.21
CA VAL A 161 -2.96 -11.68 7.63
C VAL A 161 -2.74 -10.40 8.45
N GLY A 162 -1.61 -9.73 8.23
CA GLY A 162 -1.24 -8.51 8.95
C GLY A 162 -2.21 -7.36 8.71
N PHE A 163 -2.49 -7.04 7.45
CA PHE A 163 -3.40 -5.94 7.09
C PHE A 163 -4.85 -6.23 7.48
N ARG A 164 -5.29 -7.50 7.41
CA ARG A 164 -6.62 -7.87 7.89
C ARG A 164 -6.78 -7.66 9.40
N ARG A 165 -5.78 -8.06 10.19
CA ARG A 165 -5.78 -7.83 11.63
C ARG A 165 -5.80 -6.34 11.96
N MET A 166 -5.02 -5.55 11.23
CA MET A 166 -4.91 -4.12 11.45
C MET A 166 -6.20 -3.39 11.04
N ALA A 167 -6.73 -3.68 9.85
CA ALA A 167 -7.99 -3.14 9.38
C ALA A 167 -9.13 -3.39 10.38
N ARG A 168 -9.20 -4.59 10.96
CA ARG A 168 -10.21 -4.91 11.99
C ARG A 168 -10.07 -4.05 13.25
N LYS A 169 -8.83 -3.81 13.71
CA LYS A 169 -8.58 -2.92 14.85
C LYS A 169 -8.99 -1.48 14.53
N GLU A 170 -8.65 -1.00 13.33
CA GLU A 170 -9.08 0.33 12.88
C GLU A 170 -10.60 0.44 12.79
N GLU A 171 -11.28 -0.56 12.23
CA GLU A 171 -12.74 -0.59 12.14
C GLU A 171 -13.41 -0.62 13.52
N GLN A 172 -12.85 -1.36 14.48
CA GLN A 172 -13.36 -1.34 15.86
C GLN A 172 -13.27 0.06 16.48
N MET A 173 -12.13 0.73 16.35
CA MET A 173 -11.95 2.10 16.85
C MET A 173 -12.88 3.09 16.15
N LEU A 174 -13.02 2.98 14.81
CA LEU A 174 -13.92 3.85 14.05
C LEU A 174 -15.41 3.59 14.38
N CYS A 175 -15.79 2.34 14.64
CA CYS A 175 -17.14 2.01 15.10
C CYS A 175 -17.44 2.57 16.49
N GLN A 176 -16.47 2.60 17.39
CA GLN A 176 -16.61 3.20 18.71
C GLN A 176 -16.72 4.72 18.61
N ALA A 177 -15.93 5.32 17.76
CA ALA A 177 -15.83 6.75 17.60
C ALA A 177 -16.97 7.40 16.80
N LEU A 178 -17.36 6.76 15.71
CA LEU A 178 -18.34 7.31 14.74
C LEU A 178 -19.70 6.62 14.82
N GLY A 179 -19.81 5.50 15.51
CA GLY A 179 -21.09 4.83 15.79
C GLY A 179 -21.86 4.38 14.54
N VAL A 180 -23.13 4.79 14.46
CA VAL A 180 -24.07 4.40 13.42
C VAL A 180 -23.62 4.79 11.99
N PRO A 181 -23.10 6.00 11.72
CA PRO A 181 -22.62 6.40 10.40
C PRO A 181 -21.55 5.46 9.83
N TYR A 182 -20.57 5.06 10.67
CA TYR A 182 -19.51 4.16 10.20
C TYR A 182 -20.02 2.75 9.93
N ARG A 183 -20.93 2.25 10.78
CA ARG A 183 -21.58 0.94 10.56
C ARG A 183 -22.41 0.91 9.28
N ALA A 184 -23.10 2.00 8.93
CA ALA A 184 -23.80 2.13 7.66
C ALA A 184 -22.83 2.13 6.48
N TYR A 185 -21.69 2.81 6.59
CA TYR A 185 -20.63 2.78 5.59
C TYR A 185 -20.05 1.37 5.39
N MET A 186 -19.81 0.60 6.45
CA MET A 186 -19.35 -0.79 6.38
C MET A 186 -20.29 -1.72 5.62
N LYS A 187 -21.59 -1.40 5.58
CA LYS A 187 -22.56 -2.18 4.78
C LYS A 187 -22.40 -1.94 3.29
N ARG A 188 -22.04 -0.72 2.88
CA ARG A 188 -21.92 -0.30 1.46
C ARG A 188 -20.55 -0.63 0.86
N ALA A 189 -19.48 -0.34 1.57
CA ALA A 189 -18.11 -0.50 1.10
C ALA A 189 -17.49 -1.82 1.57
N GLY A 190 -16.72 -2.48 0.69
CA GLY A 190 -15.96 -3.68 1.07
C GLY A 190 -14.74 -3.36 1.93
N MET A 191 -14.10 -4.37 2.53
CA MET A 191 -12.89 -4.13 3.31
C MET A 191 -11.69 -3.78 2.40
N PHE A 192 -11.33 -4.66 1.49
CA PHE A 192 -10.21 -4.53 0.56
C PHE A 192 -10.64 -4.65 -0.92
N LEU A 193 -11.78 -5.27 -1.18
CA LEU A 193 -12.39 -5.40 -2.49
C LEU A 193 -13.76 -4.75 -2.46
N PRO A 194 -14.24 -4.19 -3.59
CA PRO A 194 -15.59 -3.67 -3.69
C PRO A 194 -16.63 -4.74 -3.30
N LYS A 195 -17.72 -4.30 -2.70
CA LYS A 195 -18.92 -5.15 -2.56
C LYS A 195 -19.74 -5.00 -3.82
N TRP A 196 -20.18 -6.13 -4.33
CA TRP A 196 -21.13 -6.25 -5.43
C TRP A 196 -22.52 -6.47 -4.86
#